data_ec42b6e1e70ce02170f1ec1104aaa29e
#
_entry.id   ec42b6e1e70ce02170f1ec1104aaa29e
#
_cell.length_a   1.000
_cell.length_b   1.000
_cell.length_c   1.000
_cell.angle_alpha   90.00
_cell.angle_beta   90.00
_cell.angle_gamma   90.00
#
_symmetry.space_group_name_H-M   'P 1'
#
loop_
_entity.id
_entity.type
_entity.pdbx_description
1 polymer ?
#
loop_
_entity_poly.entity_id
_entity_poly.type
_entity_poly.pdbx_seq_one_letter_code
_entity_poly.pdbx_strand_id
1 'polypeptide(L)'
;MTDFNLHSALLSACLLLAACSEAPPVFHETERPLRLSDWQLFAVEAEELVPSESSVVFRPNNPLFTDYAHKLRTLWIPAGLQADISQGEIDYPVGTILSKTFYYPRAENATLAKVADTGKQTVSLSDNQLIETRLLVRKSGGWDAFPYVWNDEQTEAFLRVAGASKAVSLSTQTSPETIDFTYFVPNENQCAGCHTTAHPEGDMHPLGATFSQLNAHAIAPDMDKPTQLAQMQARGWLSSDENFPDSVAWQDPSAPLQERALAYLNMQCGHCHNPEGAADTSGLILDNSQTLAINRGVCKPPVAAGGGAGDLRYAIVPGQPQQSILLYRMGSEKPDEMMPELGRSLIHKEGIDLVSRWINEMPGNC
;
A
#
# COMPACT_ATOMS: atom_id res chain seq x y z
N MET A 1 11.25 44.17 74.23
CA MET A 1 12.16 43.22 73.63
C MET A 1 11.32 41.95 73.35
N THR A 2 10.73 41.87 72.20
CA THR A 2 9.89 40.76 71.76
C THR A 2 10.22 40.46 70.28
N ASP A 3 10.95 39.37 70.10
CA ASP A 3 11.31 38.87 68.77
C ASP A 3 10.14 38.21 68.12
N PHE A 4 9.78 38.73 66.96
CA PHE A 4 8.76 38.14 66.06
C PHE A 4 9.47 37.27 65.05
N ASN A 5 9.38 35.95 65.19
CA ASN A 5 9.84 34.99 64.21
C ASN A 5 8.79 34.78 63.10
N LEU A 6 9.11 35.27 61.91
CA LEU A 6 8.30 35.11 60.72
C LEU A 6 8.68 33.76 60.04
N HIS A 7 7.86 32.75 60.20
CA HIS A 7 8.03 31.49 59.43
C HIS A 7 7.38 31.65 58.07
N SER A 8 8.22 31.78 57.05
CA SER A 8 7.80 31.79 55.64
C SER A 8 7.50 30.37 55.21
N ALA A 9 6.21 30.02 55.04
CA ALA A 9 5.77 28.78 54.45
C ALA A 9 5.84 28.90 52.92
N LEU A 10 6.85 28.28 52.29
CA LEU A 10 6.88 28.06 50.86
C LEU A 10 5.87 26.93 50.50
N LEU A 11 4.72 27.32 49.95
CA LEU A 11 3.85 26.41 49.28
C LEU A 11 4.43 26.08 47.89
N SER A 12 5.05 24.90 47.75
CA SER A 12 5.50 24.36 46.46
C SER A 12 4.27 23.84 45.74
N ALA A 13 3.71 24.61 44.82
CA ALA A 13 2.67 24.17 43.91
C ALA A 13 3.30 23.25 42.84
N CYS A 14 3.24 21.94 43.04
CA CYS A 14 3.49 20.97 41.97
C CYS A 14 2.36 21.10 40.96
N LEU A 15 2.58 21.85 39.89
CA LEU A 15 1.77 21.71 38.66
C LEU A 15 2.02 20.33 38.10
N LEU A 16 1.10 19.43 38.36
CA LEU A 16 0.95 18.19 37.57
C LEU A 16 0.54 18.61 36.17
N LEU A 17 1.48 18.71 35.24
CA LEU A 17 1.23 18.66 33.83
C LEU A 17 0.71 17.27 33.55
N ALA A 18 -0.63 17.10 33.56
CA ALA A 18 -1.27 15.98 32.92
C ALA A 18 -0.98 16.14 31.41
N ALA A 19 0.08 15.48 30.93
CA ALA A 19 0.24 15.23 29.52
C ALA A 19 -1.02 14.46 29.12
N CYS A 20 -1.90 15.08 28.32
CA CYS A 20 -2.93 14.33 27.60
C CYS A 20 -2.19 13.37 26.67
N SER A 21 -1.90 12.18 27.15
CA SER A 21 -1.46 11.10 26.28
C SER A 21 -2.65 10.75 25.40
N GLU A 22 -2.45 10.81 24.10
CA GLU A 22 -3.42 10.35 23.13
C GLU A 22 -3.80 8.88 23.46
N ALA A 23 -5.10 8.56 23.37
CA ALA A 23 -5.54 7.19 23.60
C ALA A 23 -4.98 6.28 22.50
N PRO A 24 -4.42 5.10 22.85
CA PRO A 24 -3.88 4.18 21.86
C PRO A 24 -4.99 3.63 20.96
N PRO A 25 -4.65 3.15 19.75
CA PRO A 25 -5.60 2.44 18.89
C PRO A 25 -6.34 1.32 19.61
N VAL A 26 -7.60 1.12 19.23
CA VAL A 26 -8.48 0.11 19.84
C VAL A 26 -8.60 -1.09 18.90
N PHE A 27 -8.24 -2.26 19.38
CA PHE A 27 -8.44 -3.51 18.67
C PHE A 27 -9.84 -4.09 18.92
N HIS A 28 -10.53 -4.47 17.85
CA HIS A 28 -11.87 -5.07 17.87
C HIS A 28 -11.81 -6.51 17.33
N GLU A 29 -11.79 -7.49 18.22
CA GLU A 29 -11.70 -8.92 17.84
C GLU A 29 -12.96 -9.40 17.09
N THR A 30 -14.14 -9.11 17.63
CA THR A 30 -15.41 -9.63 17.10
C THR A 30 -16.27 -8.56 16.46
N GLU A 31 -16.09 -7.31 16.86
CA GLU A 31 -16.89 -6.19 16.40
C GLU A 31 -16.43 -5.72 15.01
N ARG A 32 -17.36 -5.07 14.31
CA ARG A 32 -17.13 -4.43 13.02
C ARG A 32 -17.58 -2.97 13.12
N PRO A 33 -16.74 -2.08 13.68
CA PRO A 33 -17.08 -0.69 13.88
C PRO A 33 -17.56 -0.04 12.59
N LEU A 34 -18.65 0.73 12.67
CA LEU A 34 -19.21 1.42 11.52
C LEU A 34 -18.44 2.69 11.16
N ARG A 35 -17.67 3.23 12.10
CA ARG A 35 -16.90 4.46 11.95
C ARG A 35 -15.41 4.16 12.08
N LEU A 36 -14.59 4.83 11.27
CA LEU A 36 -13.14 4.72 11.37
C LEU A 36 -12.63 5.27 12.70
N SER A 37 -13.26 6.32 13.24
CA SER A 37 -12.89 6.91 14.53
C SER A 37 -12.99 5.95 15.71
N ASP A 38 -13.82 4.90 15.64
CA ASP A 38 -13.95 3.90 16.71
C ASP A 38 -12.65 3.08 16.91
N TRP A 39 -11.76 3.04 15.90
CA TRP A 39 -10.45 2.39 15.97
C TRP A 39 -9.36 3.24 16.62
N GLN A 40 -9.57 4.54 16.78
CA GLN A 40 -8.60 5.51 17.34
C GLN A 40 -7.23 5.46 16.65
N LEU A 41 -7.20 5.22 15.35
CA LEU A 41 -5.98 5.14 14.54
C LEU A 41 -5.46 6.50 14.12
N PHE A 42 -6.35 7.50 14.10
CA PHE A 42 -6.08 8.85 13.61
C PHE A 42 -6.77 9.89 14.49
N ALA A 43 -6.12 11.04 14.63
CA ALA A 43 -6.71 12.27 15.12
C ALA A 43 -6.80 13.30 14.00
N VAL A 44 -7.70 14.27 14.13
CA VAL A 44 -7.69 15.49 13.30
C VAL A 44 -7.20 16.65 14.16
N GLU A 45 -6.01 17.14 13.87
CA GLU A 45 -5.34 18.21 14.59
C GLU A 45 -4.94 19.32 13.63
N ALA A 46 -5.38 20.56 13.88
CA ALA A 46 -5.06 21.71 13.04
C ALA A 46 -5.29 21.48 11.53
N GLU A 47 -6.40 20.85 11.17
CA GLU A 47 -6.76 20.44 9.78
C GLU A 47 -5.83 19.41 9.16
N GLU A 48 -5.05 18.69 9.96
CA GLU A 48 -4.24 17.56 9.54
C GLU A 48 -4.86 16.24 10.03
N LEU A 49 -4.90 15.22 9.18
CA LEU A 49 -5.13 13.83 9.59
C LEU A 49 -3.81 13.28 10.10
N VAL A 50 -3.71 13.10 11.41
CA VAL A 50 -2.49 12.68 12.12
C VAL A 50 -2.65 11.24 12.57
N PRO A 51 -1.75 10.31 12.20
CA PRO A 51 -1.73 8.97 12.77
C PRO A 51 -1.45 8.99 14.27
N SER A 52 -2.03 8.04 15.01
CA SER A 52 -1.72 7.85 16.43
C SER A 52 -0.21 7.74 16.65
N GLU A 53 0.32 8.39 17.70
CA GLU A 53 1.75 8.35 18.07
C GLU A 53 2.28 6.94 18.33
N SER A 54 1.39 6.03 18.72
CA SER A 54 1.73 4.62 18.92
C SER A 54 1.83 3.83 17.61
N SER A 55 1.48 4.42 16.47
CA SER A 55 1.63 3.83 15.13
C SER A 55 2.97 4.22 14.47
N VAL A 56 3.36 3.48 13.45
CA VAL A 56 4.47 3.83 12.54
C VAL A 56 3.91 4.08 11.15
N VAL A 57 4.24 5.22 10.58
CA VAL A 57 3.99 5.47 9.15
C VAL A 57 5.04 4.73 8.33
N PHE A 58 4.61 3.95 7.33
CA PHE A 58 5.50 3.20 6.46
C PHE A 58 5.19 3.37 4.98
N ARG A 59 6.17 3.08 4.14
CA ARG A 59 6.05 3.00 2.68
C ARG A 59 6.67 1.71 2.18
N PRO A 60 5.94 0.91 1.41
CA PRO A 60 6.55 -0.21 0.72
C PRO A 60 7.65 0.29 -0.24
N ASN A 61 8.74 -0.45 -0.36
CA ASN A 61 9.79 -0.14 -1.33
C ASN A 61 9.24 -0.06 -2.76
N ASN A 62 8.26 -0.92 -3.06
CA ASN A 62 7.53 -0.91 -4.33
C ASN A 62 6.04 -0.70 -4.06
N PRO A 63 5.51 0.54 -4.11
CA PRO A 63 4.10 0.78 -3.84
C PRO A 63 3.21 0.24 -4.97
N LEU A 64 2.11 -0.42 -4.60
CA LEU A 64 1.06 -0.83 -5.54
C LEU A 64 0.40 0.41 -6.16
N PHE A 65 0.24 0.40 -7.49
CA PHE A 65 -0.48 1.44 -8.22
C PHE A 65 -1.99 1.41 -7.89
N THR A 66 -2.60 2.57 -7.78
CA THR A 66 -4.05 2.76 -7.65
C THR A 66 -4.39 4.16 -8.17
N ASP A 67 -4.62 4.27 -9.46
CA ASP A 67 -5.16 5.48 -10.11
C ASP A 67 -4.47 6.79 -9.72
N TYR A 68 -3.16 6.75 -9.46
CA TYR A 68 -2.34 7.89 -8.98
C TYR A 68 -2.72 8.44 -7.61
N ALA A 69 -3.57 7.77 -6.84
CA ALA A 69 -3.87 8.17 -5.46
C ALA A 69 -2.61 8.10 -4.59
N HIS A 70 -2.39 9.13 -3.78
CA HIS A 70 -1.41 9.13 -2.71
C HIS A 70 -1.87 8.21 -1.58
N LYS A 71 -0.92 7.75 -0.76
CA LYS A 71 -1.23 6.77 0.28
C LYS A 71 -0.48 7.07 1.58
N LEU A 72 -1.23 7.35 2.64
CA LEU A 72 -0.71 7.30 4.01
C LEU A 72 -0.96 5.89 4.56
N ARG A 73 0.10 5.21 5.00
CA ARG A 73 0.00 3.87 5.57
C ARG A 73 0.54 3.87 6.98
N THR A 74 -0.17 3.20 7.89
CA THR A 74 0.29 3.02 9.26
C THR A 74 0.29 1.55 9.65
N LEU A 75 1.20 1.21 10.54
CA LEU A 75 1.28 -0.07 11.24
C LEU A 75 1.20 0.20 12.73
N TRP A 76 0.34 -0.52 13.41
CA TRP A 76 0.26 -0.56 14.86
C TRP A 76 0.28 -1.99 15.36
N ILE A 77 1.12 -2.24 16.37
CA ILE A 77 1.18 -3.52 17.11
C ILE A 77 0.82 -3.21 18.56
N PRO A 78 -0.06 -3.99 19.21
CA PRO A 78 -0.43 -3.79 20.60
C PRO A 78 0.79 -3.79 21.52
N ALA A 79 0.75 -2.97 22.58
CA ALA A 79 1.85 -2.84 23.51
C ALA A 79 2.25 -4.19 24.15
N GLY A 80 3.53 -4.49 24.18
CA GLY A 80 4.08 -5.72 24.73
C GLY A 80 4.04 -6.94 23.79
N LEU A 81 3.49 -6.79 22.57
CA LEU A 81 3.55 -7.82 21.54
C LEU A 81 4.64 -7.51 20.52
N GLN A 82 5.13 -8.57 19.86
CA GLN A 82 6.16 -8.49 18.82
C GLN A 82 5.74 -9.32 17.63
N ALA A 83 6.17 -8.93 16.44
CA ALA A 83 6.10 -9.73 15.24
C ALA A 83 7.36 -10.59 15.12
N ASP A 84 7.19 -11.80 14.64
CA ASP A 84 8.29 -12.71 14.37
C ASP A 84 8.69 -12.64 12.91
N ILE A 85 10.01 -12.74 12.63
CA ILE A 85 10.51 -12.88 11.28
C ILE A 85 10.94 -14.33 11.08
N SER A 86 10.35 -14.98 10.10
CA SER A 86 10.69 -16.35 9.74
C SER A 86 10.75 -16.50 8.22
N GLN A 87 11.85 -16.99 7.71
CA GLN A 87 12.06 -17.24 6.26
C GLN A 87 11.83 -16.01 5.36
N GLY A 88 12.08 -14.79 5.90
CA GLY A 88 11.87 -13.54 5.16
C GLY A 88 10.42 -13.04 5.15
N GLU A 89 9.54 -13.64 5.92
CA GLU A 89 8.19 -13.17 6.15
C GLU A 89 8.02 -12.63 7.56
N ILE A 90 7.07 -11.71 7.74
CA ILE A 90 6.72 -11.14 9.04
C ILE A 90 5.40 -11.76 9.49
N ASP A 91 5.45 -12.52 10.57
CA ASP A 91 4.24 -13.00 11.26
C ASP A 91 3.81 -11.99 12.33
N TYR A 92 2.74 -11.28 12.03
CA TYR A 92 2.21 -10.24 12.90
C TYR A 92 1.32 -10.84 14.00
N PRO A 93 1.46 -10.39 15.27
CA PRO A 93 0.64 -10.88 16.36
C PRO A 93 -0.83 -10.46 16.21
N VAL A 94 -1.73 -11.24 16.82
CA VAL A 94 -3.16 -10.88 16.94
C VAL A 94 -3.29 -9.50 17.57
N GLY A 95 -4.17 -8.69 17.01
CA GLY A 95 -4.37 -7.28 17.38
C GLY A 95 -3.62 -6.30 16.51
N THR A 96 -2.69 -6.73 15.66
CA THR A 96 -2.01 -5.83 14.70
C THR A 96 -3.01 -5.20 13.74
N ILE A 97 -2.87 -3.89 13.51
CA ILE A 97 -3.69 -3.13 12.56
C ILE A 97 -2.78 -2.44 11.55
N LEU A 98 -3.03 -2.73 10.28
CA LEU A 98 -2.47 -2.00 9.15
C LEU A 98 -3.54 -1.07 8.59
N SER A 99 -3.22 0.18 8.37
CA SER A 99 -4.12 1.11 7.68
C SER A 99 -3.52 1.61 6.38
N LYS A 100 -4.38 1.94 5.42
CA LYS A 100 -4.00 2.57 4.16
C LYS A 100 -5.05 3.57 3.75
N THR A 101 -4.75 4.85 3.94
CA THR A 101 -5.62 5.99 3.54
C THR A 101 -5.21 6.45 2.15
N PHE A 102 -6.19 6.50 1.23
CA PHE A 102 -6.02 6.97 -0.13
C PHE A 102 -6.55 8.40 -0.24
N TYR A 103 -5.77 9.26 -0.87
CA TYR A 103 -6.11 10.65 -1.04
C TYR A 103 -5.48 11.24 -2.29
N TYR A 104 -5.99 12.37 -2.75
CA TYR A 104 -5.43 13.15 -3.83
C TYR A 104 -5.20 14.59 -3.37
N PRO A 105 -4.07 15.23 -3.76
CA PRO A 105 -3.93 16.66 -3.60
C PRO A 105 -5.01 17.40 -4.40
N ARG A 106 -5.54 18.47 -3.83
CA ARG A 106 -6.48 19.36 -4.52
C ARG A 106 -5.75 20.20 -5.55
N ALA A 107 -6.42 20.48 -6.64
CA ALA A 107 -5.95 21.40 -7.68
C ALA A 107 -6.97 22.51 -7.86
N GLU A 108 -6.71 23.40 -8.82
CA GLU A 108 -7.65 24.46 -9.17
C GLU A 108 -8.95 23.92 -9.79
N ASN A 109 -10.00 24.72 -9.80
CA ASN A 109 -11.29 24.40 -10.45
C ASN A 109 -11.97 23.12 -9.95
N ALA A 110 -11.87 22.82 -8.64
CA ALA A 110 -12.44 21.64 -8.01
C ALA A 110 -11.95 20.30 -8.60
N THR A 111 -10.79 20.28 -9.26
CA THR A 111 -10.13 19.05 -9.71
C THR A 111 -9.13 18.56 -8.67
N LEU A 112 -8.65 17.33 -8.85
CA LEU A 112 -7.59 16.73 -8.05
C LEU A 112 -6.30 16.65 -8.87
N ALA A 113 -5.14 16.71 -8.23
CA ALA A 113 -3.87 16.75 -8.93
C ALA A 113 -3.29 15.35 -9.16
N LYS A 114 -2.90 15.05 -10.39
CA LYS A 114 -2.00 13.95 -10.69
C LYS A 114 -0.55 14.43 -10.50
N VAL A 115 0.00 14.22 -9.31
CA VAL A 115 1.39 14.53 -8.96
C VAL A 115 2.04 13.34 -8.25
N ALA A 116 3.38 13.34 -8.19
CA ALA A 116 4.11 12.27 -7.52
C ALA A 116 3.83 12.26 -6.01
N ASP A 117 3.58 11.07 -5.46
CA ASP A 117 3.47 10.86 -4.02
C ASP A 117 4.86 10.92 -3.37
N THR A 118 5.17 12.00 -2.67
CA THR A 118 6.45 12.22 -1.97
C THR A 118 6.53 11.58 -0.60
N GLY A 119 5.43 10.95 -0.13
CA GLY A 119 5.31 10.38 1.20
C GLY A 119 5.17 11.43 2.30
N LYS A 120 4.03 11.44 2.94
CA LYS A 120 3.73 12.33 4.07
C LYS A 120 3.57 11.50 5.34
N GLN A 121 3.88 12.11 6.49
CA GLN A 121 3.61 11.55 7.81
C GLN A 121 2.19 11.86 8.28
N THR A 122 1.62 12.94 7.76
CA THR A 122 0.26 13.44 8.00
C THR A 122 -0.38 13.85 6.67
N VAL A 123 -1.69 14.09 6.65
CA VAL A 123 -2.40 14.56 5.45
C VAL A 123 -3.20 15.82 5.79
N SER A 124 -2.82 16.96 5.18
CA SER A 124 -3.58 18.20 5.26
C SER A 124 -4.96 18.02 4.61
N LEU A 125 -6.02 18.29 5.35
CA LEU A 125 -7.41 18.13 4.89
C LEU A 125 -7.85 19.29 3.98
N SER A 126 -7.24 20.46 4.16
CA SER A 126 -7.49 21.62 3.26
C SER A 126 -6.89 21.39 1.88
N ASP A 127 -5.68 20.81 1.81
CA ASP A 127 -4.92 20.65 0.57
C ASP A 127 -5.21 19.32 -0.15
N ASN A 128 -5.90 18.40 0.51
CA ASN A 128 -6.13 17.05 -0.03
C ASN A 128 -7.61 16.66 0.08
N GLN A 129 -8.02 15.75 -0.82
CA GLN A 129 -9.29 15.04 -0.77
C GLN A 129 -9.05 13.60 -0.35
N LEU A 130 -9.53 13.24 0.84
CA LEU A 130 -9.56 11.84 1.29
C LEU A 130 -10.64 11.07 0.52
N ILE A 131 -10.31 9.86 0.11
CA ILE A 131 -11.24 8.98 -0.62
C ILE A 131 -11.69 7.85 0.29
N GLU A 132 -10.75 7.02 0.75
CA GLU A 132 -11.02 5.85 1.59
C GLU A 132 -9.86 5.58 2.54
N THR A 133 -10.15 4.84 3.61
CA THR A 133 -9.13 4.18 4.45
C THR A 133 -9.47 2.70 4.53
N ARG A 134 -8.56 1.84 4.11
CA ARG A 134 -8.68 0.38 4.28
C ARG A 134 -7.89 -0.04 5.50
N LEU A 135 -8.50 -0.87 6.32
CA LEU A 135 -7.82 -1.56 7.41
C LEU A 135 -7.61 -3.02 7.04
N LEU A 136 -6.47 -3.56 7.44
CA LEU A 136 -6.21 -4.99 7.50
C LEU A 136 -5.88 -5.30 8.96
N VAL A 137 -6.68 -6.13 9.59
CA VAL A 137 -6.66 -6.36 11.05
C VAL A 137 -6.36 -7.83 11.32
N ARG A 138 -5.30 -8.12 12.06
CA ARG A 138 -4.91 -9.47 12.46
C ARG A 138 -5.77 -9.93 13.63
N LYS A 139 -6.71 -10.81 13.36
CA LYS A 139 -7.58 -11.46 14.35
C LYS A 139 -7.11 -12.86 14.67
N SER A 140 -7.68 -13.50 15.67
CA SER A 140 -7.36 -14.87 16.04
C SER A 140 -7.63 -15.89 14.92
N GLY A 141 -8.61 -15.61 14.05
CA GLY A 141 -8.97 -16.42 12.89
C GLY A 141 -8.26 -16.08 11.59
N GLY A 142 -7.32 -15.12 11.57
CA GLY A 142 -6.66 -14.66 10.35
C GLY A 142 -6.71 -13.14 10.19
N TRP A 143 -6.52 -12.64 8.97
CA TRP A 143 -6.65 -11.21 8.68
C TRP A 143 -8.03 -10.89 8.14
N ASP A 144 -8.63 -9.81 8.64
CA ASP A 144 -9.88 -9.25 8.13
C ASP A 144 -9.63 -7.89 7.48
N ALA A 145 -10.33 -7.62 6.37
CA ALA A 145 -10.24 -6.36 5.65
C ALA A 145 -11.49 -5.50 5.84
N PHE A 146 -11.31 -4.20 6.11
CA PHE A 146 -12.40 -3.25 6.36
C PHE A 146 -12.22 -1.99 5.49
N PRO A 147 -13.04 -1.79 4.45
CA PRO A 147 -13.03 -0.57 3.64
C PRO A 147 -13.91 0.51 4.26
N TYR A 148 -13.32 1.66 4.61
CA TYR A 148 -14.01 2.85 5.09
C TYR A 148 -13.96 3.94 4.02
N VAL A 149 -15.08 4.58 3.74
CA VAL A 149 -15.19 5.68 2.78
C VAL A 149 -15.41 6.98 3.51
N TRP A 150 -14.57 7.98 3.23
CA TRP A 150 -14.67 9.31 3.83
C TRP A 150 -15.89 10.05 3.29
N ASN A 151 -16.60 10.75 4.20
CA ASN A 151 -17.62 11.71 3.83
C ASN A 151 -17.00 12.94 3.14
N ASP A 152 -17.82 13.74 2.47
CA ASP A 152 -17.32 14.87 1.67
C ASP A 152 -16.74 15.99 2.55
N GLU A 153 -17.21 16.11 3.80
CA GLU A 153 -16.71 17.04 4.81
C GLU A 153 -15.37 16.56 5.43
N GLN A 154 -14.94 15.33 5.15
CA GLN A 154 -13.71 14.72 5.67
C GLN A 154 -13.64 14.67 7.21
N THR A 155 -14.79 14.59 7.85
CA THR A 155 -14.92 14.53 9.31
C THR A 155 -15.00 13.11 9.85
N GLU A 156 -15.41 12.14 9.00
CA GLU A 156 -15.55 10.74 9.36
C GLU A 156 -15.49 9.83 8.12
N ALA A 157 -15.04 8.59 8.32
CA ALA A 157 -15.14 7.56 7.31
C ALA A 157 -16.01 6.39 7.81
N PHE A 158 -16.85 5.88 6.92
CA PHE A 158 -17.86 4.88 7.24
C PHE A 158 -17.58 3.56 6.54
N LEU A 159 -17.74 2.45 7.25
CA LEU A 159 -17.57 1.10 6.70
C LEU A 159 -18.51 0.87 5.49
N ARG A 160 -17.93 0.39 4.40
CA ARG A 160 -18.61 0.07 3.14
C ARG A 160 -18.34 -1.37 2.71
N VAL A 161 -18.99 -2.32 3.35
CA VAL A 161 -18.86 -3.77 3.09
C VAL A 161 -19.03 -4.11 1.61
N ALA A 162 -19.98 -3.46 0.94
CA ALA A 162 -20.25 -3.66 -0.48
C ALA A 162 -19.33 -2.85 -1.41
N GLY A 163 -18.36 -2.14 -0.84
CA GLY A 163 -17.55 -1.18 -1.60
C GLY A 163 -18.30 0.12 -1.92
N ALA A 164 -17.69 0.95 -2.76
CA ALA A 164 -18.27 2.21 -3.22
C ALA A 164 -17.64 2.64 -4.55
N SER A 165 -18.19 3.68 -5.16
CA SER A 165 -17.58 4.36 -6.30
C SER A 165 -17.61 5.87 -6.10
N LYS A 166 -16.55 6.56 -6.52
CA LYS A 166 -16.47 8.03 -6.53
C LYS A 166 -16.03 8.53 -7.89
N ALA A 167 -16.71 9.54 -8.44
CA ALA A 167 -16.26 10.23 -9.63
C ALA A 167 -15.04 11.08 -9.27
N VAL A 168 -13.97 10.97 -10.04
CA VAL A 168 -12.71 11.69 -9.85
C VAL A 168 -12.30 12.35 -11.16
N SER A 169 -11.87 13.61 -11.07
CA SER A 169 -11.32 14.39 -12.18
C SER A 169 -9.91 14.82 -11.84
N LEU A 170 -8.91 14.26 -12.52
CA LEU A 170 -7.49 14.55 -12.31
C LEU A 170 -6.99 15.58 -13.30
N SER A 171 -6.42 16.67 -12.81
CA SER A 171 -5.62 17.60 -13.59
C SER A 171 -4.17 17.14 -13.66
N THR A 172 -3.53 17.37 -14.80
CA THR A 172 -2.10 17.09 -14.99
C THR A 172 -1.36 18.41 -15.21
N GLN A 173 -0.10 18.46 -14.78
CA GLN A 173 0.72 19.66 -15.01
C GLN A 173 1.11 19.87 -16.48
N THR A 174 0.91 18.84 -17.32
CA THR A 174 1.39 18.82 -18.71
C THR A 174 0.29 19.01 -19.76
N SER A 175 -0.98 18.99 -19.36
CA SER A 175 -2.13 19.16 -20.25
C SER A 175 -3.22 19.97 -19.57
N PRO A 176 -3.93 20.86 -20.30
CA PRO A 176 -5.11 21.51 -19.79
C PRO A 176 -6.32 20.56 -19.67
N GLU A 177 -6.24 19.37 -20.24
CA GLU A 177 -7.30 18.37 -20.18
C GLU A 177 -7.26 17.60 -18.86
N THR A 178 -8.44 17.33 -18.30
CA THR A 178 -8.61 16.46 -17.14
C THR A 178 -8.75 15.00 -17.55
N ILE A 179 -8.39 14.10 -16.64
CA ILE A 179 -8.65 12.67 -16.76
C ILE A 179 -9.84 12.36 -15.84
N ASP A 180 -11.00 12.13 -16.42
CA ASP A 180 -12.21 11.80 -15.68
C ASP A 180 -12.39 10.29 -15.62
N PHE A 181 -12.58 9.76 -14.42
CA PHE A 181 -12.78 8.32 -14.20
C PHE A 181 -13.61 8.03 -12.96
N THR A 182 -14.05 6.79 -12.84
CA THR A 182 -14.67 6.29 -11.61
C THR A 182 -13.62 5.57 -10.78
N TYR A 183 -13.36 6.10 -9.57
CA TYR A 183 -12.56 5.41 -8.56
C TYR A 183 -13.43 4.36 -7.87
N PHE A 184 -12.99 3.11 -7.84
CA PHE A 184 -13.69 2.01 -7.19
C PHE A 184 -13.05 1.66 -5.85
N VAL A 185 -13.83 1.78 -4.78
CA VAL A 185 -13.50 1.21 -3.48
C VAL A 185 -13.91 -0.26 -3.50
N PRO A 186 -12.97 -1.21 -3.32
CA PRO A 186 -13.30 -2.62 -3.36
C PRO A 186 -14.20 -3.03 -2.20
N ASN A 187 -15.04 -4.03 -2.44
CA ASN A 187 -15.74 -4.72 -1.37
C ASN A 187 -14.80 -5.70 -0.63
N GLU A 188 -15.26 -6.26 0.49
CA GLU A 188 -14.44 -7.17 1.31
C GLU A 188 -13.99 -8.43 0.54
N ASN A 189 -14.84 -9.01 -0.30
CA ASN A 189 -14.48 -10.19 -1.10
C ASN A 189 -13.39 -9.85 -2.15
N GLN A 190 -13.43 -8.64 -2.71
CA GLN A 190 -12.40 -8.17 -3.64
C GLN A 190 -11.06 -7.92 -2.93
N CYS A 191 -11.06 -7.59 -1.64
CA CYS A 191 -9.83 -7.55 -0.85
C CYS A 191 -9.17 -8.94 -0.79
N ALA A 192 -9.95 -9.98 -0.52
CA ALA A 192 -9.48 -11.36 -0.50
C ALA A 192 -8.88 -11.78 -1.86
N GLY A 193 -9.43 -11.34 -2.99
CA GLY A 193 -8.92 -11.65 -4.33
C GLY A 193 -7.45 -11.28 -4.58
N CYS A 194 -6.93 -10.26 -3.86
CA CYS A 194 -5.52 -9.86 -3.93
C CYS A 194 -4.71 -10.35 -2.72
N HIS A 195 -5.33 -10.42 -1.54
CA HIS A 195 -4.64 -10.66 -0.28
C HIS A 195 -4.56 -12.13 0.13
N THR A 196 -5.37 -13.03 -0.47
CA THR A 196 -5.38 -14.45 -0.13
C THR A 196 -4.21 -15.18 -0.77
N THR A 197 -3.43 -15.88 0.03
CA THR A 197 -2.45 -16.90 -0.39
C THR A 197 -3.14 -18.28 -0.38
N ALA A 198 -2.63 -19.22 -1.18
CA ALA A 198 -3.28 -20.53 -1.37
C ALA A 198 -4.78 -20.37 -1.74
N HIS A 199 -5.03 -19.53 -2.75
CA HIS A 199 -6.38 -19.19 -3.22
C HIS A 199 -7.15 -20.43 -3.70
N PRO A 200 -8.46 -20.58 -3.41
CA PRO A 200 -9.34 -19.63 -2.72
C PRO A 200 -9.46 -19.83 -1.20
N GLU A 201 -8.84 -20.87 -0.62
CA GLU A 201 -9.10 -21.34 0.74
C GLU A 201 -8.10 -20.83 1.79
N GLY A 202 -7.04 -20.16 1.34
CA GLY A 202 -5.99 -19.65 2.23
C GLY A 202 -6.38 -18.37 2.97
N ASP A 203 -5.52 -18.00 3.91
CA ASP A 203 -5.66 -16.77 4.70
C ASP A 203 -5.22 -15.54 3.93
N MET A 204 -5.79 -14.38 4.28
CA MET A 204 -5.31 -13.09 3.77
C MET A 204 -3.96 -12.72 4.39
N HIS A 205 -3.13 -12.00 3.62
CA HIS A 205 -1.81 -11.52 4.05
C HIS A 205 -1.56 -10.06 3.64
N PRO A 206 -0.74 -9.30 4.40
CA PRO A 206 -0.29 -7.99 3.98
C PRO A 206 0.58 -8.07 2.73
N LEU A 207 0.28 -7.27 1.70
CA LEU A 207 1.09 -7.19 0.47
C LEU A 207 2.25 -6.19 0.59
N GLY A 208 2.04 -5.09 1.30
CA GLY A 208 3.01 -4.00 1.38
C GLY A 208 3.77 -3.92 2.70
N ALA A 209 3.32 -4.62 3.74
CA ALA A 209 3.98 -4.70 5.04
C ALA A 209 4.70 -6.05 5.20
N THR A 210 5.44 -6.44 4.16
CA THR A 210 6.31 -7.63 4.14
C THR A 210 7.75 -7.22 4.43
N PHE A 211 8.57 -8.18 4.79
CA PHE A 211 9.98 -7.93 5.10
C PHE A 211 10.69 -7.20 3.94
N SER A 212 10.59 -7.74 2.72
CA SER A 212 11.24 -7.17 1.53
C SER A 212 10.74 -5.76 1.18
N GLN A 213 9.51 -5.41 1.53
CA GLN A 213 8.95 -4.09 1.26
C GLN A 213 9.26 -3.06 2.36
N LEU A 214 9.50 -3.51 3.59
CA LEU A 214 9.84 -2.65 4.72
C LEU A 214 11.36 -2.48 4.92
N ASN A 215 12.18 -3.33 4.31
CA ASN A 215 13.65 -3.18 4.32
C ASN A 215 14.09 -2.06 3.36
N ALA A 216 13.56 -0.87 3.60
CA ALA A 216 13.81 0.34 2.82
C ALA A 216 13.59 1.58 3.70
N HIS A 217 14.06 2.73 3.23
CA HIS A 217 13.77 4.01 3.90
C HIS A 217 12.35 4.49 3.56
N ALA A 218 11.62 4.96 4.56
CA ALA A 218 10.21 5.38 4.40
C ALA A 218 10.00 6.59 3.48
N ILE A 219 11.00 7.45 3.38
CA ILE A 219 11.01 8.67 2.55
C ILE A 219 12.34 8.69 1.82
N ALA A 220 12.37 9.14 0.58
CA ALA A 220 13.52 9.15 -0.34
C ALA A 220 14.88 9.10 0.34
N PRO A 221 15.88 8.39 -0.17
CA PRO A 221 17.00 7.81 0.58
C PRO A 221 17.74 8.87 1.41
N ASP A 222 17.23 9.12 2.60
CA ASP A 222 17.95 9.81 3.65
C ASP A 222 18.80 8.73 4.34
N MET A 223 19.98 8.50 3.80
CA MET A 223 20.91 7.48 4.27
C MET A 223 21.31 7.66 5.74
N ASP A 224 21.04 8.84 6.30
CA ASP A 224 21.30 9.15 7.71
C ASP A 224 20.17 8.66 8.64
N LYS A 225 19.03 8.23 8.08
CA LYS A 225 17.92 7.69 8.86
C LYS A 225 17.91 6.16 8.84
N PRO A 226 17.51 5.51 9.95
CA PRO A 226 17.36 4.06 9.97
C PRO A 226 16.29 3.58 9.00
N THR A 227 16.45 2.36 8.46
CA THR A 227 15.41 1.71 7.66
C THR A 227 14.11 1.55 8.47
N GLN A 228 12.99 1.28 7.80
CA GLN A 228 11.71 1.08 8.48
C GLN A 228 11.76 -0.13 9.41
N LEU A 229 12.44 -1.22 9.01
CA LEU A 229 12.65 -2.38 9.88
C LEU A 229 13.47 -2.01 11.12
N ALA A 230 14.55 -1.24 10.97
CA ALA A 230 15.34 -0.78 12.13
C ALA A 230 14.54 0.11 13.07
N GLN A 231 13.61 0.93 12.57
CA GLN A 231 12.68 1.68 13.40
C GLN A 231 11.71 0.78 14.16
N MET A 232 11.20 -0.30 13.53
CA MET A 232 10.34 -1.28 14.19
C MET A 232 11.08 -2.09 15.25
N GLN A 233 12.35 -2.46 14.99
CA GLN A 233 13.23 -3.09 15.99
C GLN A 233 13.47 -2.17 17.19
N ALA A 234 13.79 -0.90 16.96
CA ALA A 234 13.99 0.08 18.02
C ALA A 234 12.73 0.30 18.90
N ARG A 235 11.53 0.06 18.35
CA ARG A 235 10.27 0.05 19.11
C ARG A 235 10.00 -1.28 19.82
N GLY A 236 10.84 -2.29 19.64
CA GLY A 236 10.65 -3.63 20.19
C GLY A 236 9.52 -4.41 19.50
N TRP A 237 9.18 -4.07 18.25
CA TRP A 237 8.11 -4.73 17.49
C TRP A 237 8.57 -5.94 16.67
N LEU A 238 9.89 -6.10 16.51
CA LEU A 238 10.47 -7.25 15.80
C LEU A 238 11.36 -8.06 16.76
N SER A 239 11.21 -9.38 16.73
CA SER A 239 11.93 -10.33 17.59
C SER A 239 13.29 -10.75 17.04
N SER A 240 13.61 -10.46 15.79
CA SER A 240 14.79 -10.96 15.08
C SER A 240 15.71 -9.83 14.63
N ASP A 241 17.04 -10.08 14.70
CA ASP A 241 18.11 -9.24 14.15
C ASP A 241 18.57 -9.73 12.77
N GLU A 242 17.78 -10.54 12.07
CA GLU A 242 18.13 -11.05 10.75
C GLU A 242 18.40 -9.91 9.78
N ASN A 243 19.51 -9.98 9.07
CA ASN A 243 19.89 -9.02 8.05
C ASN A 243 19.61 -9.64 6.67
N PHE A 244 18.65 -9.07 5.95
CA PHE A 244 18.30 -9.50 4.61
C PHE A 244 18.77 -8.49 3.58
N PRO A 245 19.05 -8.92 2.33
CA PRO A 245 19.43 -7.99 1.28
C PRO A 245 18.30 -7.01 0.99
N ASP A 246 18.70 -5.79 0.62
CA ASP A 246 17.75 -4.76 0.17
C ASP A 246 16.99 -5.24 -1.07
N SER A 247 15.72 -4.94 -1.13
CA SER A 247 14.93 -5.17 -2.33
C SER A 247 15.07 -3.99 -3.30
N VAL A 248 15.12 -4.30 -4.60
CA VAL A 248 15.20 -3.26 -5.63
C VAL A 248 13.91 -2.45 -5.70
N ALA A 249 14.04 -1.13 -5.68
CA ALA A 249 12.93 -0.22 -6.00
C ALA A 249 12.80 -0.08 -7.52
N TRP A 250 11.60 -0.31 -8.07
CA TRP A 250 11.41 -0.17 -9.52
C TRP A 250 11.65 1.26 -10.03
N GLN A 251 11.49 2.26 -9.16
CA GLN A 251 11.73 3.67 -9.46
C GLN A 251 13.20 4.08 -9.41
N ASP A 252 14.08 3.27 -8.84
CA ASP A 252 15.50 3.60 -8.74
C ASP A 252 16.21 3.51 -10.10
N PRO A 253 16.57 4.65 -10.74
CA PRO A 253 17.21 4.63 -12.05
C PRO A 253 18.62 4.05 -12.05
N SER A 254 19.25 3.90 -10.89
CA SER A 254 20.59 3.32 -10.76
C SER A 254 20.60 1.80 -10.80
N ALA A 255 19.46 1.15 -10.50
CA ALA A 255 19.31 -0.29 -10.56
C ALA A 255 19.16 -0.80 -12.01
N PRO A 256 19.59 -2.03 -12.31
CA PRO A 256 19.47 -2.65 -13.63
C PRO A 256 18.00 -2.70 -14.10
N LEU A 257 17.76 -2.39 -15.38
CA LEU A 257 16.40 -2.32 -15.94
C LEU A 257 15.58 -3.59 -15.71
N GLN A 258 16.20 -4.77 -15.88
CA GLN A 258 15.53 -6.05 -15.64
C GLN A 258 15.10 -6.21 -14.19
N GLU A 259 15.94 -5.86 -13.23
CA GLU A 259 15.60 -5.98 -11.80
C GLU A 259 14.47 -5.04 -11.43
N ARG A 260 14.46 -3.83 -11.96
CA ARG A 260 13.38 -2.86 -11.79
C ARG A 260 12.06 -3.37 -12.37
N ALA A 261 12.08 -3.92 -13.59
CA ALA A 261 10.90 -4.47 -14.22
C ALA A 261 10.33 -5.66 -13.42
N LEU A 262 11.21 -6.55 -12.94
CA LEU A 262 10.80 -7.69 -12.11
C LEU A 262 10.26 -7.23 -10.74
N ALA A 263 10.86 -6.24 -10.11
CA ALA A 263 10.36 -5.66 -8.87
C ALA A 263 8.96 -5.02 -9.04
N TYR A 264 8.75 -4.34 -10.18
CA TYR A 264 7.44 -3.80 -10.55
C TYR A 264 6.41 -4.91 -10.74
N LEU A 265 6.72 -5.93 -11.56
CA LEU A 265 5.81 -7.03 -11.85
C LEU A 265 5.49 -7.85 -10.59
N ASN A 266 6.46 -8.09 -9.73
CA ASN A 266 6.24 -8.75 -8.46
C ASN A 266 5.18 -8.02 -7.61
N MET A 267 5.33 -6.71 -7.43
CA MET A 267 4.37 -5.95 -6.60
C MET A 267 3.01 -5.76 -7.27
N GLN A 268 2.97 -5.49 -8.59
CA GLN A 268 1.71 -5.18 -9.29
C GLN A 268 0.93 -6.42 -9.70
N CYS A 269 1.59 -7.57 -9.86
CA CYS A 269 1.00 -8.76 -10.48
C CYS A 269 1.26 -10.04 -9.67
N GLY A 270 2.42 -10.13 -9.00
CA GLY A 270 2.89 -11.36 -8.35
C GLY A 270 1.95 -11.91 -7.27
N HIS A 271 1.21 -11.05 -6.57
CA HIS A 271 0.26 -11.48 -5.55
C HIS A 271 -0.92 -12.33 -6.09
N CYS A 272 -1.25 -12.20 -7.39
CA CYS A 272 -2.21 -13.07 -8.07
C CYS A 272 -1.48 -14.10 -8.97
N HIS A 273 -0.41 -13.68 -9.66
CA HIS A 273 0.37 -14.48 -10.59
C HIS A 273 1.54 -15.17 -9.88
N ASN A 274 1.23 -16.14 -9.04
CA ASN A 274 2.15 -17.03 -8.33
C ASN A 274 1.54 -18.43 -8.27
N PRO A 275 2.27 -19.48 -7.85
CA PRO A 275 1.77 -20.87 -7.89
C PRO A 275 0.54 -21.12 -7.01
N GLU A 276 0.26 -20.27 -6.03
CA GLU A 276 -0.84 -20.38 -5.07
C GLU A 276 -1.83 -19.20 -5.18
N GLY A 277 -1.62 -18.30 -6.11
CA GLY A 277 -2.44 -17.08 -6.28
C GLY A 277 -3.69 -17.30 -7.12
N ALA A 278 -4.56 -16.30 -7.13
CA ALA A 278 -5.85 -16.33 -7.85
C ALA A 278 -5.72 -16.55 -9.38
N ALA A 279 -4.55 -16.31 -9.97
CA ALA A 279 -4.26 -16.50 -11.39
C ALA A 279 -3.28 -17.65 -11.67
N ASP A 280 -3.15 -18.63 -10.77
CA ASP A 280 -2.29 -19.81 -10.88
C ASP A 280 -2.50 -20.58 -12.18
N THR A 281 -3.77 -20.76 -12.58
CA THR A 281 -4.16 -21.47 -13.79
C THR A 281 -3.61 -20.88 -15.08
N SER A 282 -3.22 -19.61 -15.07
CA SER A 282 -2.53 -18.98 -16.20
C SER A 282 -1.13 -19.54 -16.44
N GLY A 283 -0.53 -20.13 -15.38
CA GLY A 283 0.85 -20.58 -15.36
C GLY A 283 1.86 -19.44 -15.61
N LEU A 284 1.43 -18.18 -15.45
CA LEU A 284 2.27 -17.00 -15.49
C LEU A 284 2.67 -16.66 -14.07
N ILE A 285 3.97 -16.66 -13.75
CA ILE A 285 4.52 -16.51 -12.41
C ILE A 285 5.38 -15.24 -12.37
N LEU A 286 4.91 -14.23 -11.63
CA LEU A 286 5.48 -12.89 -11.61
C LEU A 286 5.92 -12.44 -10.20
N ASP A 287 5.91 -13.34 -9.22
CA ASP A 287 6.26 -13.10 -7.81
C ASP A 287 7.75 -13.26 -7.50
N ASN A 288 8.61 -13.34 -8.52
CA ASN A 288 10.06 -13.60 -8.39
C ASN A 288 10.46 -14.99 -7.86
N SER A 289 9.53 -15.89 -7.53
CA SER A 289 9.83 -17.26 -7.10
C SER A 289 10.44 -18.10 -8.22
N GLN A 290 10.22 -17.72 -9.48
CA GLN A 290 10.67 -18.46 -10.66
C GLN A 290 11.77 -17.74 -11.43
N THR A 291 12.78 -18.51 -11.86
CA THR A 291 13.87 -18.01 -12.72
C THR A 291 13.69 -18.38 -14.19
N LEU A 292 12.87 -19.38 -14.49
CA LEU A 292 12.66 -19.83 -15.87
C LEU A 292 11.89 -18.79 -16.67
N ALA A 293 12.42 -18.39 -17.83
CA ALA A 293 11.85 -17.36 -18.68
C ALA A 293 10.43 -17.70 -19.15
N ILE A 294 10.14 -18.98 -19.46
CA ILE A 294 8.83 -19.43 -19.88
C ILE A 294 7.76 -19.24 -18.80
N ASN A 295 8.08 -19.46 -17.53
CA ASN A 295 7.17 -19.26 -16.44
C ASN A 295 6.87 -17.77 -16.20
N ARG A 296 7.82 -16.88 -16.50
CA ARG A 296 7.64 -15.43 -16.51
C ARG A 296 6.89 -14.90 -17.74
N GLY A 297 6.52 -15.78 -18.67
CA GLY A 297 5.73 -15.42 -19.85
C GLY A 297 6.51 -15.32 -21.16
N VAL A 298 7.84 -15.44 -21.16
CA VAL A 298 8.64 -15.33 -22.39
C VAL A 298 8.32 -16.49 -23.33
N CYS A 299 7.84 -16.16 -24.53
CA CYS A 299 7.37 -17.12 -25.56
C CYS A 299 6.27 -18.08 -25.06
N LYS A 300 5.54 -17.70 -24.00
CA LYS A 300 4.47 -18.49 -23.41
C LYS A 300 3.13 -18.16 -24.07
N PRO A 301 2.46 -19.12 -24.70
CA PRO A 301 1.08 -18.92 -25.16
C PRO A 301 0.14 -18.70 -23.99
N PRO A 302 -0.93 -17.90 -24.14
CA PRO A 302 -1.94 -17.73 -23.10
C PRO A 302 -2.71 -19.03 -22.87
N VAL A 303 -3.06 -19.34 -21.61
CA VAL A 303 -3.88 -20.52 -21.27
C VAL A 303 -5.36 -20.15 -21.22
N ALA A 304 -5.71 -19.01 -20.64
CA ALA A 304 -7.09 -18.61 -20.40
C ALA A 304 -7.29 -17.09 -20.55
N ALA A 305 -6.70 -16.48 -21.59
CA ALA A 305 -6.77 -15.01 -21.73
C ALA A 305 -8.08 -14.53 -22.40
N GLY A 306 -8.84 -15.39 -23.08
CA GLY A 306 -10.06 -14.97 -23.78
C GLY A 306 -9.81 -13.78 -24.71
N GLY A 307 -10.69 -12.76 -24.68
CA GLY A 307 -10.53 -11.49 -25.39
C GLY A 307 -9.29 -10.69 -24.96
N GLY A 308 -8.81 -10.91 -23.75
CA GLY A 308 -7.60 -10.28 -23.24
C GLY A 308 -6.30 -10.71 -23.90
N ALA A 309 -6.34 -11.65 -24.87
CA ALA A 309 -5.18 -11.94 -25.72
C ALA A 309 -4.93 -10.88 -26.80
N GLY A 310 -5.96 -10.09 -27.22
CA GLY A 310 -5.82 -9.05 -28.23
C GLY A 310 -5.28 -9.57 -29.57
N ASP A 311 -5.64 -10.82 -29.96
CA ASP A 311 -5.12 -11.53 -31.13
C ASP A 311 -3.59 -11.76 -31.10
N LEU A 312 -2.94 -11.58 -29.96
CA LEU A 312 -1.52 -11.79 -29.77
C LEU A 312 -1.24 -13.24 -29.35
N ARG A 313 0.00 -13.72 -29.62
CA ARG A 313 0.33 -15.14 -29.49
C ARG A 313 1.00 -15.52 -28.17
N TYR A 314 1.76 -14.60 -27.59
CA TYR A 314 2.61 -14.90 -26.42
C TYR A 314 2.47 -13.83 -25.36
N ALA A 315 2.65 -14.23 -24.11
CA ALA A 315 2.58 -13.31 -22.97
C ALA A 315 3.68 -12.25 -23.06
N ILE A 316 4.92 -12.65 -23.39
CA ILE A 316 6.04 -11.75 -23.67
C ILE A 316 6.75 -12.21 -24.94
N VAL A 317 7.00 -11.30 -25.87
CA VAL A 317 7.81 -11.51 -27.07
C VAL A 317 9.09 -10.69 -26.97
N PRO A 318 10.28 -11.31 -26.82
CA PRO A 318 11.55 -10.58 -26.73
C PRO A 318 11.73 -9.59 -27.88
N GLY A 319 12.15 -8.35 -27.57
CA GLY A 319 12.35 -7.28 -28.56
C GLY A 319 11.07 -6.69 -29.15
N GLN A 320 9.89 -7.20 -28.77
CA GLN A 320 8.61 -6.81 -29.41
C GLN A 320 7.53 -6.49 -28.36
N PRO A 321 7.63 -5.38 -27.64
CA PRO A 321 6.68 -5.05 -26.58
C PRO A 321 5.22 -4.98 -27.08
N GLN A 322 4.98 -4.45 -28.29
CA GLN A 322 3.64 -4.31 -28.88
C GLN A 322 3.03 -5.65 -29.31
N GLN A 323 3.81 -6.74 -29.41
CA GLN A 323 3.37 -8.09 -29.69
C GLN A 323 3.21 -8.93 -28.41
N SER A 324 3.34 -8.29 -27.25
CA SER A 324 3.30 -8.93 -25.93
C SER A 324 1.93 -8.73 -25.26
N ILE A 325 1.22 -9.83 -24.96
CA ILE A 325 -0.09 -9.80 -24.28
C ILE A 325 0.01 -9.06 -22.94
N LEU A 326 1.13 -9.20 -22.21
CA LEU A 326 1.35 -8.51 -20.96
C LEU A 326 1.14 -7.00 -21.08
N LEU A 327 1.78 -6.36 -22.07
CA LEU A 327 1.64 -4.91 -22.27
C LEU A 327 0.28 -4.53 -22.86
N TYR A 328 -0.31 -5.36 -23.69
CA TYR A 328 -1.67 -5.16 -24.20
C TYR A 328 -2.65 -5.06 -23.02
N ARG A 329 -2.62 -6.01 -22.10
CA ARG A 329 -3.49 -6.03 -20.92
C ARG A 329 -3.19 -4.91 -19.93
N MET A 330 -1.91 -4.58 -19.69
CA MET A 330 -1.53 -3.43 -18.86
C MET A 330 -2.03 -2.10 -19.43
N GLY A 331 -2.08 -1.99 -20.77
CA GLY A 331 -2.49 -0.80 -21.51
C GLY A 331 -4.01 -0.73 -21.78
N SER A 332 -4.81 -1.71 -21.36
CA SER A 332 -6.27 -1.67 -21.48
C SER A 332 -6.94 -1.10 -20.24
N GLU A 333 -8.05 -0.38 -20.43
CA GLU A 333 -8.99 0.06 -19.40
C GLU A 333 -10.32 -0.71 -19.47
N LYS A 334 -10.44 -1.67 -20.39
CA LYS A 334 -11.63 -2.49 -20.51
C LYS A 334 -11.63 -3.59 -19.46
N PRO A 335 -12.71 -3.75 -18.68
CA PRO A 335 -12.74 -4.69 -17.54
C PRO A 335 -12.45 -6.14 -17.88
N ASP A 336 -12.77 -6.58 -19.10
CA ASP A 336 -12.55 -7.96 -19.61
C ASP A 336 -11.15 -8.18 -20.21
N GLU A 337 -10.37 -7.12 -20.39
CA GLU A 337 -9.02 -7.15 -20.97
C GLU A 337 -7.93 -6.72 -19.99
N MET A 338 -8.22 -5.73 -19.15
CA MET A 338 -7.22 -5.05 -18.33
C MET A 338 -6.56 -5.96 -17.29
N MET A 339 -5.28 -5.69 -16.98
CA MET A 339 -4.54 -6.23 -15.84
C MET A 339 -3.78 -5.10 -15.11
N PRO A 340 -3.80 -5.08 -13.77
CA PRO A 340 -4.65 -5.87 -12.87
C PRO A 340 -6.15 -5.67 -13.10
N GLU A 341 -6.96 -6.68 -12.82
CA GLU A 341 -8.43 -6.64 -12.96
C GLU A 341 -9.10 -5.79 -11.87
N LEU A 342 -8.44 -5.66 -10.74
CA LEU A 342 -8.92 -4.93 -9.55
C LEU A 342 -7.89 -3.88 -9.12
N GLY A 343 -8.38 -2.85 -8.43
CA GLY A 343 -7.53 -1.86 -7.79
C GLY A 343 -7.07 -0.71 -8.70
N ARG A 344 -7.51 -0.68 -9.96
CA ARG A 344 -7.27 0.45 -10.87
C ARG A 344 -8.44 0.65 -11.83
N SER A 345 -8.61 1.87 -12.29
CA SER A 345 -9.41 2.26 -13.46
C SER A 345 -8.52 2.85 -14.56
N LEU A 346 -7.41 3.48 -14.18
CA LEU A 346 -6.48 4.14 -15.09
C LEU A 346 -5.27 3.27 -15.43
N ILE A 347 -4.66 3.58 -16.55
CA ILE A 347 -3.40 2.98 -17.00
C ILE A 347 -2.23 3.59 -16.21
N HIS A 348 -1.35 2.74 -15.66
CA HIS A 348 -0.09 3.14 -15.07
C HIS A 348 0.97 3.36 -16.15
N LYS A 349 1.04 4.56 -16.71
CA LYS A 349 1.91 4.88 -17.85
C LYS A 349 3.38 4.60 -17.56
N GLU A 350 3.86 4.96 -16.38
CA GLU A 350 5.22 4.78 -15.91
C GLU A 350 5.61 3.29 -15.82
N GLY A 351 4.66 2.45 -15.40
CA GLY A 351 4.84 1.00 -15.38
C GLY A 351 4.90 0.38 -16.78
N ILE A 352 4.04 0.85 -17.69
CA ILE A 352 4.07 0.43 -19.10
C ILE A 352 5.41 0.80 -19.74
N ASP A 353 5.88 2.00 -19.54
CA ASP A 353 7.15 2.48 -20.09
C ASP A 353 8.32 1.63 -19.59
N LEU A 354 8.35 1.30 -18.29
CA LEU A 354 9.37 0.44 -17.70
C LEU A 354 9.36 -0.97 -18.33
N VAL A 355 8.19 -1.63 -18.34
CA VAL A 355 8.06 -3.01 -18.85
C VAL A 355 8.28 -3.06 -20.36
N SER A 356 7.83 -2.04 -21.10
CA SER A 356 8.06 -1.91 -22.53
C SER A 356 9.55 -1.83 -22.86
N ARG A 357 10.30 -1.00 -22.15
CA ARG A 357 11.76 -0.89 -22.31
C ARG A 357 12.45 -2.20 -21.99
N TRP A 358 12.09 -2.85 -20.90
CA TRP A 358 12.65 -4.15 -20.51
C TRP A 358 12.42 -5.21 -21.59
N ILE A 359 11.21 -5.34 -22.12
CA ILE A 359 10.89 -6.29 -23.20
C ILE A 359 11.67 -5.93 -24.48
N ASN A 360 11.79 -4.64 -24.79
CA ASN A 360 12.50 -4.19 -26.00
C ASN A 360 14.01 -4.51 -25.96
N GLU A 361 14.61 -4.49 -24.77
CA GLU A 361 16.02 -4.83 -24.56
C GLU A 361 16.26 -6.34 -24.39
N MET A 362 15.20 -7.15 -24.29
CA MET A 362 15.28 -8.58 -24.07
C MET A 362 15.82 -9.28 -25.31
N PRO A 363 16.92 -10.07 -25.21
CA PRO A 363 17.44 -10.82 -26.33
C PRO A 363 16.58 -12.04 -26.64
N GLY A 364 16.59 -12.45 -27.91
CA GLY A 364 15.90 -13.65 -28.39
C GLY A 364 14.72 -13.35 -29.29
N ASN A 365 14.00 -14.40 -29.61
CA ASN A 365 12.75 -14.33 -30.40
C ASN A 365 11.89 -15.54 -30.03
N CYS A 366 10.64 -15.49 -30.38
CA CYS A 366 9.71 -16.59 -30.35
C CYS A 366 9.48 -17.08 -31.79
#